data_9cabe120e7ba744aa98474dd9b55afd7
#
_entry.id   9cabe120e7ba744aa98474dd9b55afd7
#
_cell.length_a   1.000
_cell.length_b   1.000
_cell.length_c   1.000
_cell.angle_alpha   90.00
_cell.angle_beta   90.00
_cell.angle_gamma   90.00
#
_symmetry.space_group_name_H-M   'P 1'
#
loop_
_entity.id
_entity.type
_entity.pdbx_description
1 polymer ?
#
loop_
_entity_poly.entity_id
_entity_poly.type
_entity_poly.pdbx_seq_one_letter_code
_entity_poly.pdbx_strand_id
1 'polypeptide(L)'
;MAVTIIIPAALKQYADNTDSIELSGSNLNDLLNSLIETYPKLKKHLLDDSGKLRNFVNVYLNDENIRYLDQQNTVVKDGDTIMLVPAVAGGKDSLKEPASTGDEGSTTLSNEEIERYSRHLIMPEVGLEGQLKLKKSSVLLIGMGGLGSPLALYLAAAGVGRIGLVDFDVVEATNLQRQVIYTTNDVGRHKLQCAKEAINAINPQVKVDTYETMLTSENALEILEPFDIVIDGTDNFPTRYLVNDACVLLGKPNVYGSIFRFEGQASVFYARKGPCYRCLYPEPPPPGLVPSCAEGGVLGILPGTIGLIQATEAVKLILHTGEPLIGRMLLYNALTMKFRELKVRKEPDCPICGEDPTITELINYEQFCGIGTEQDRIDLEPEEQISATGLKSELDEGRDLFILDVRQPQEYDICRLPNSKLIPLNELDTRIAELERKWEIVVHCRLGERSAQATKFLREAGFRKVRNLVGGILAWSDEVDPSVPKY
;
A
#
# COMPACT_ATOMS: atom_id res chain seq x y z
N MET A 1 13.46 -36.71 -21.30
CA MET A 1 13.63 -35.46 -20.57
C MET A 1 12.26 -35.05 -20.15
N ALA A 2 12.02 -34.91 -18.84
CA ALA A 2 10.72 -34.48 -18.31
C ALA A 2 10.66 -32.94 -18.30
N VAL A 3 9.65 -32.39 -18.95
CA VAL A 3 9.40 -30.94 -19.05
C VAL A 3 8.00 -30.67 -18.52
N THR A 4 7.87 -29.69 -17.66
CA THR A 4 6.59 -29.28 -17.09
C THR A 4 5.91 -28.25 -17.99
N ILE A 5 4.67 -28.51 -18.44
CA ILE A 5 3.87 -27.55 -19.19
C ILE A 5 2.79 -26.98 -18.24
N ILE A 6 2.78 -25.68 -18.02
CA ILE A 6 1.78 -24.97 -17.22
C ILE A 6 0.61 -24.57 -18.12
N ILE A 7 -0.60 -24.98 -17.73
CA ILE A 7 -1.84 -24.72 -18.46
C ILE A 7 -2.56 -23.53 -17.83
N PRO A 8 -2.69 -22.39 -18.54
CA PRO A 8 -3.33 -21.20 -17.99
C PRO A 8 -4.85 -21.40 -17.79
N ALA A 9 -5.44 -20.65 -16.86
CA ALA A 9 -6.83 -20.77 -16.48
C ALA A 9 -7.83 -20.77 -17.67
N ALA A 10 -7.56 -19.94 -18.69
CA ALA A 10 -8.37 -19.86 -19.90
C ALA A 10 -8.41 -21.16 -20.73
N LEU A 11 -7.41 -22.04 -20.57
CA LEU A 11 -7.27 -23.29 -21.31
C LEU A 11 -7.57 -24.54 -20.46
N LYS A 12 -7.67 -24.44 -19.13
CA LYS A 12 -7.89 -25.59 -18.23
C LYS A 12 -9.15 -26.38 -18.57
N GLN A 13 -10.24 -25.73 -18.95
CA GLN A 13 -11.49 -26.40 -19.33
C GLN A 13 -11.33 -27.34 -20.55
N TYR A 14 -10.28 -27.20 -21.35
CA TYR A 14 -9.95 -28.04 -22.51
C TYR A 14 -8.87 -29.08 -22.19
N ALA A 15 -8.36 -29.07 -20.95
CA ALA A 15 -7.33 -29.96 -20.43
C ALA A 15 -7.75 -30.62 -19.12
N ASP A 16 -9.04 -31.01 -19.03
CA ASP A 16 -9.66 -31.70 -17.88
C ASP A 16 -9.38 -31.02 -16.52
N ASN A 17 -9.32 -29.66 -16.51
CA ASN A 17 -9.00 -28.78 -15.38
C ASN A 17 -7.61 -29.01 -14.76
N THR A 18 -6.67 -29.52 -15.54
CA THR A 18 -5.29 -29.76 -15.12
C THR A 18 -4.51 -28.43 -15.06
N ASP A 19 -3.73 -28.21 -14.01
CA ASP A 19 -2.89 -27.02 -13.82
C ASP A 19 -1.56 -27.11 -14.58
N SER A 20 -0.96 -28.30 -14.57
CA SER A 20 0.29 -28.59 -15.25
C SER A 20 0.39 -30.06 -15.59
N ILE A 21 1.18 -30.37 -16.62
CA ILE A 21 1.45 -31.74 -17.04
C ILE A 21 2.96 -31.90 -17.29
N GLU A 22 3.51 -33.02 -16.88
CA GLU A 22 4.88 -33.42 -17.27
C GLU A 22 4.85 -34.25 -18.53
N LEU A 23 5.57 -33.81 -19.55
CA LEU A 23 5.69 -34.49 -20.82
C LEU A 23 7.16 -34.70 -21.19
N SER A 24 7.42 -35.68 -22.02
CA SER A 24 8.76 -35.97 -22.52
C SER A 24 8.89 -35.60 -24.00
N GLY A 25 9.95 -34.86 -24.35
CA GLY A 25 10.23 -34.45 -25.72
C GLY A 25 11.65 -33.90 -25.85
N SER A 26 12.12 -33.73 -27.08
CA SER A 26 13.43 -33.17 -27.42
C SER A 26 13.38 -31.70 -27.79
N ASN A 27 12.25 -31.23 -28.25
CA ASN A 27 11.96 -29.85 -28.62
C ASN A 27 10.51 -29.49 -28.29
N LEU A 28 10.17 -28.23 -28.45
CA LEU A 28 8.84 -27.72 -28.11
C LEU A 28 7.74 -28.34 -29.01
N ASN A 29 8.02 -28.60 -30.27
CA ASN A 29 7.04 -29.20 -31.17
C ASN A 29 6.63 -30.60 -30.71
N ASP A 30 7.59 -31.43 -30.28
CA ASP A 30 7.32 -32.76 -29.72
C ASP A 30 6.40 -32.66 -28.50
N LEU A 31 6.67 -31.70 -27.61
CA LEU A 31 5.88 -31.47 -26.38
C LEU A 31 4.46 -30.95 -26.68
N LEU A 32 4.30 -30.05 -27.66
CA LEU A 32 2.99 -29.58 -28.08
C LEU A 32 2.16 -30.68 -28.72
N ASN A 33 2.78 -31.54 -29.55
CA ASN A 33 2.10 -32.68 -30.13
C ASN A 33 1.65 -33.67 -29.05
N SER A 34 2.51 -34.02 -28.11
CA SER A 34 2.18 -34.90 -26.99
C SER A 34 1.07 -34.29 -26.09
N LEU A 35 1.10 -32.96 -25.88
CA LEU A 35 0.05 -32.25 -25.15
C LEU A 35 -1.31 -32.33 -25.87
N ILE A 36 -1.31 -32.18 -27.20
CA ILE A 36 -2.52 -32.26 -28.03
C ILE A 36 -3.05 -33.69 -28.15
N GLU A 37 -2.16 -34.68 -28.18
CA GLU A 37 -2.55 -36.11 -28.13
C GLU A 37 -3.24 -36.42 -26.81
N THR A 38 -2.73 -35.89 -25.68
CA THR A 38 -3.33 -36.05 -24.35
C THR A 38 -4.65 -35.29 -24.23
N TYR A 39 -4.70 -34.06 -24.74
CA TYR A 39 -5.84 -33.18 -24.67
C TYR A 39 -6.27 -32.65 -26.04
N PRO A 40 -6.97 -33.43 -26.86
CA PRO A 40 -7.28 -33.08 -28.26
C PRO A 40 -8.08 -31.78 -28.43
N LYS A 41 -8.84 -31.37 -27.39
CA LYS A 41 -9.60 -30.13 -27.40
C LYS A 41 -8.72 -28.88 -27.42
N LEU A 42 -7.46 -28.98 -26.95
CA LEU A 42 -6.51 -27.85 -26.96
C LEU A 42 -6.03 -27.47 -28.37
N LYS A 43 -6.05 -28.40 -29.31
CA LYS A 43 -5.53 -28.21 -30.67
C LYS A 43 -6.04 -26.92 -31.31
N LYS A 44 -7.34 -26.72 -31.36
CA LYS A 44 -7.99 -25.54 -31.97
C LYS A 44 -7.65 -24.21 -31.27
N HIS A 45 -7.22 -24.27 -30.01
CA HIS A 45 -6.88 -23.08 -29.21
C HIS A 45 -5.41 -22.70 -29.29
N LEU A 46 -4.56 -23.68 -29.57
CA LEU A 46 -3.10 -23.51 -29.65
C LEU A 46 -2.59 -23.39 -31.09
N LEU A 47 -3.11 -24.21 -32.00
CA LEU A 47 -2.61 -24.31 -33.37
C LEU A 47 -3.63 -23.77 -34.38
N ASP A 48 -3.11 -23.23 -35.48
CA ASP A 48 -3.88 -22.91 -36.69
C ASP A 48 -4.03 -24.16 -37.59
N ASP A 49 -4.73 -24.01 -38.72
CA ASP A 49 -4.99 -25.09 -39.66
C ASP A 49 -3.72 -25.60 -40.37
N SER A 50 -2.63 -24.82 -40.31
CA SER A 50 -1.31 -25.22 -40.85
C SER A 50 -0.43 -25.93 -39.80
N GLY A 51 -0.91 -26.07 -38.55
CA GLY A 51 -0.17 -26.68 -37.44
C GLY A 51 0.82 -25.74 -36.75
N LYS A 52 0.77 -24.43 -37.03
CA LYS A 52 1.59 -23.43 -36.35
C LYS A 52 0.86 -22.88 -35.15
N LEU A 53 1.62 -22.42 -34.13
CA LEU A 53 1.10 -21.74 -33.00
C LEU A 53 0.34 -20.46 -33.43
N ARG A 54 -0.86 -20.28 -32.90
CA ARG A 54 -1.70 -19.09 -33.16
C ARG A 54 -1.01 -17.84 -32.66
N ASN A 55 -1.10 -16.74 -33.40
CA ASN A 55 -0.44 -15.46 -33.07
C ASN A 55 -0.85 -14.86 -31.73
N PHE A 56 -2.02 -15.20 -31.20
CA PHE A 56 -2.52 -14.77 -29.89
C PHE A 56 -2.14 -15.70 -28.73
N VAL A 57 -1.36 -16.77 -29.00
CA VAL A 57 -0.78 -17.66 -27.98
C VAL A 57 0.71 -17.40 -27.88
N ASN A 58 1.14 -16.90 -26.72
CA ASN A 58 2.55 -16.78 -26.41
C ASN A 58 3.00 -18.02 -25.63
N VAL A 59 4.15 -18.55 -25.97
CA VAL A 59 4.78 -19.69 -25.28
C VAL A 59 6.12 -19.24 -24.74
N TYR A 60 6.36 -19.52 -23.48
CA TYR A 60 7.62 -19.21 -22.80
C TYR A 60 8.31 -20.51 -22.40
N LEU A 61 9.60 -20.58 -22.68
CA LEU A 61 10.48 -21.60 -22.13
C LEU A 61 11.20 -20.97 -20.93
N ASN A 62 10.90 -21.42 -19.72
CA ASN A 62 11.30 -20.76 -18.48
C ASN A 62 10.83 -19.28 -18.50
N ASP A 63 11.77 -18.32 -18.55
CA ASP A 63 11.47 -16.88 -18.58
C ASP A 63 11.60 -16.26 -19.99
N GLU A 64 11.91 -17.06 -21.03
CA GLU A 64 12.20 -16.60 -22.40
C GLU A 64 11.05 -16.95 -23.36
N ASN A 65 10.55 -15.96 -24.10
CA ASN A 65 9.53 -16.21 -25.11
C ASN A 65 10.17 -16.92 -26.33
N ILE A 66 9.59 -18.03 -26.73
CA ILE A 66 10.10 -18.85 -27.86
C ILE A 66 10.18 -18.09 -29.19
N ARG A 67 9.50 -16.94 -29.34
CA ARG A 67 9.61 -16.08 -30.53
C ARG A 67 11.03 -15.52 -30.71
N TYR A 68 11.80 -15.44 -29.63
CA TYR A 68 13.20 -15.00 -29.63
C TYR A 68 14.20 -16.16 -29.60
N LEU A 69 13.69 -17.39 -29.68
CA LEU A 69 14.44 -18.63 -29.81
C LEU A 69 14.11 -19.27 -31.15
N ASP A 70 14.32 -20.58 -31.29
CA ASP A 70 14.04 -21.32 -32.52
C ASP A 70 12.54 -21.69 -32.69
N GLN A 71 11.64 -20.92 -32.07
CA GLN A 71 10.18 -21.11 -32.10
C GLN A 71 9.79 -22.55 -31.68
N GLN A 72 8.97 -23.26 -32.50
CA GLN A 72 8.55 -24.64 -32.20
C GLN A 72 9.70 -25.64 -32.23
N ASN A 73 10.83 -25.32 -32.87
CA ASN A 73 12.03 -26.15 -32.91
C ASN A 73 12.97 -25.93 -31.71
N THR A 74 12.62 -25.03 -30.80
CA THR A 74 13.41 -24.76 -29.61
C THR A 74 13.67 -26.02 -28.81
N VAL A 75 14.95 -26.33 -28.60
CA VAL A 75 15.40 -27.51 -27.86
C VAL A 75 15.07 -27.29 -26.35
N VAL A 76 14.54 -28.32 -25.71
CA VAL A 76 14.21 -28.32 -24.28
C VAL A 76 15.13 -29.29 -23.53
N LYS A 77 15.31 -28.99 -22.24
CA LYS A 77 16.15 -29.78 -21.33
C LYS A 77 15.30 -30.39 -20.22
N ASP A 78 15.87 -31.35 -19.53
CA ASP A 78 15.24 -31.96 -18.36
C ASP A 78 15.06 -30.93 -17.25
N GLY A 79 13.84 -30.83 -16.69
CA GLY A 79 13.47 -29.85 -15.67
C GLY A 79 13.04 -28.46 -16.19
N ASP A 80 13.04 -28.25 -17.53
CA ASP A 80 12.51 -27.00 -18.10
C ASP A 80 10.99 -26.85 -17.85
N THR A 81 10.55 -25.60 -17.81
CA THR A 81 9.13 -25.25 -17.67
C THR A 81 8.64 -24.50 -18.90
N ILE A 82 7.53 -24.95 -19.49
CA ILE A 82 6.84 -24.28 -20.59
C ILE A 82 5.56 -23.64 -20.05
N MET A 83 5.36 -22.36 -20.32
CA MET A 83 4.16 -21.62 -19.96
C MET A 83 3.41 -21.18 -21.22
N LEU A 84 2.13 -21.53 -21.30
CA LEU A 84 1.22 -21.07 -22.35
C LEU A 84 0.51 -19.80 -21.90
N VAL A 85 0.58 -18.72 -22.69
CA VAL A 85 -0.01 -17.41 -22.36
C VAL A 85 -0.91 -16.95 -23.51
N PRO A 86 -2.22 -17.28 -23.50
CA PRO A 86 -3.16 -16.80 -24.50
C PRO A 86 -3.52 -15.34 -24.26
N ALA A 87 -3.84 -14.62 -25.33
CA ALA A 87 -4.43 -13.29 -25.23
C ALA A 87 -5.84 -13.37 -24.61
N VAL A 88 -6.12 -12.48 -23.64
CA VAL A 88 -7.42 -12.39 -22.97
C VAL A 88 -8.10 -11.10 -23.43
N ALA A 89 -9.33 -11.19 -23.96
CA ALA A 89 -10.10 -10.03 -24.42
C ALA A 89 -10.99 -9.48 -23.31
N GLY A 90 -10.96 -8.14 -23.11
CA GLY A 90 -11.92 -7.41 -22.27
C GLY A 90 -13.11 -6.92 -23.09
N GLY A 91 -14.33 -7.06 -22.55
CA GLY A 91 -15.58 -6.71 -23.26
C GLY A 91 -16.01 -5.26 -23.00
N LYS A 92 -16.74 -4.67 -23.98
CA LYS A 92 -17.44 -3.39 -23.88
C LYS A 92 -18.89 -3.63 -23.48
N ASP A 93 -19.40 -2.88 -22.52
CA ASP A 93 -20.83 -2.85 -22.22
C ASP A 93 -21.40 -1.43 -22.19
N SER A 94 -22.65 -1.32 -22.66
CA SER A 94 -23.44 -0.10 -22.80
C SER A 94 -24.24 0.22 -21.54
N LEU A 95 -24.33 1.50 -21.20
CA LEU A 95 -24.99 2.06 -20.01
C LEU A 95 -26.51 1.97 -20.05
N LYS A 96 -27.17 1.60 -18.94
CA LYS A 96 -28.56 1.90 -18.60
C LYS A 96 -28.71 2.34 -17.15
N GLU A 97 -29.67 3.22 -16.90
CA GLU A 97 -29.94 3.96 -15.67
C GLU A 97 -30.44 3.11 -14.48
N PRO A 98 -30.30 3.61 -13.21
CA PRO A 98 -30.50 2.81 -12.01
C PRO A 98 -31.92 2.80 -11.50
N ALA A 99 -32.38 1.69 -10.94
CA ALA A 99 -33.58 1.54 -10.14
C ALA A 99 -33.24 1.19 -8.69
N SER A 100 -34.08 1.65 -7.77
CA SER A 100 -33.84 1.83 -6.34
C SER A 100 -34.23 0.64 -5.46
N THR A 101 -33.68 0.68 -4.23
CA THR A 101 -34.09 0.08 -2.94
C THR A 101 -33.68 -1.35 -2.64
N GLY A 102 -32.80 -1.43 -1.57
CA GLY A 102 -32.34 -2.67 -1.00
C GLY A 102 -33.34 -3.31 -0.02
N ASP A 103 -33.20 -4.61 0.10
CA ASP A 103 -33.91 -5.42 1.10
C ASP A 103 -32.90 -6.04 2.07
N GLU A 104 -33.08 -5.81 3.35
CA GLU A 104 -32.29 -6.42 4.41
C GLU A 104 -32.73 -7.89 4.59
N GLY A 105 -31.91 -8.82 4.13
CA GLY A 105 -32.09 -10.24 4.49
C GLY A 105 -32.12 -11.26 3.35
N SER A 106 -31.97 -10.86 2.10
CA SER A 106 -31.97 -11.83 0.99
C SER A 106 -30.69 -12.67 0.97
N THR A 107 -30.82 -13.98 1.11
CA THR A 107 -29.76 -14.97 0.93
C THR A 107 -29.46 -15.25 -0.56
N THR A 108 -30.09 -14.51 -1.47
CA THR A 108 -29.96 -14.65 -2.92
C THR A 108 -29.51 -13.33 -3.55
N LEU A 109 -28.96 -13.41 -4.76
CA LEU A 109 -28.68 -12.23 -5.56
C LEU A 109 -29.94 -11.77 -6.28
N SER A 110 -30.17 -10.46 -6.38
CA SER A 110 -31.14 -9.85 -7.24
C SER A 110 -30.77 -10.00 -8.74
N ASN A 111 -31.69 -9.75 -9.65
CA ASN A 111 -31.37 -9.74 -11.09
C ASN A 111 -30.32 -8.66 -11.44
N GLU A 112 -30.37 -7.51 -10.80
CA GLU A 112 -29.41 -6.42 -10.97
C GLU A 112 -28.01 -6.83 -10.46
N GLU A 113 -27.94 -7.55 -9.33
CA GLU A 113 -26.70 -8.10 -8.82
C GLU A 113 -26.15 -9.20 -9.74
N ILE A 114 -27.00 -10.05 -10.30
CA ILE A 114 -26.60 -11.07 -11.27
C ILE A 114 -26.01 -10.40 -12.53
N GLU A 115 -26.65 -9.36 -13.04
CA GLU A 115 -26.13 -8.59 -14.18
C GLU A 115 -24.79 -7.93 -13.82
N ARG A 116 -24.71 -7.22 -12.70
CA ARG A 116 -23.52 -6.53 -12.20
C ARG A 116 -22.34 -7.48 -12.04
N TYR A 117 -22.55 -8.63 -11.41
CA TYR A 117 -21.49 -9.57 -11.09
C TYR A 117 -21.36 -10.71 -12.11
N SER A 118 -21.98 -10.58 -13.27
CA SER A 118 -21.99 -11.64 -14.30
C SER A 118 -20.60 -12.18 -14.65
N ARG A 119 -19.56 -11.32 -14.63
CA ARG A 119 -18.19 -11.72 -14.91
C ARG A 119 -17.56 -12.55 -13.78
N HIS A 120 -17.95 -12.32 -12.54
CA HIS A 120 -17.59 -13.17 -11.39
C HIS A 120 -18.37 -14.49 -11.42
N LEU A 121 -19.66 -14.43 -11.74
CA LEU A 121 -20.54 -15.60 -11.68
C LEU A 121 -20.17 -16.71 -12.67
N ILE A 122 -19.53 -16.35 -13.80
CA ILE A 122 -19.08 -17.34 -14.80
C ILE A 122 -17.70 -17.94 -14.48
N MET A 123 -16.98 -17.41 -13.47
CA MET A 123 -15.70 -17.97 -13.02
C MET A 123 -15.97 -19.15 -12.07
N PRO A 124 -15.45 -20.36 -12.34
CA PRO A 124 -15.63 -21.51 -11.44
C PRO A 124 -15.16 -21.26 -10.00
N GLU A 125 -14.13 -20.44 -9.83
CA GLU A 125 -13.52 -20.10 -8.54
C GLU A 125 -14.39 -19.16 -7.70
N VAL A 126 -15.32 -18.46 -8.32
CA VAL A 126 -16.25 -17.53 -7.65
C VAL A 126 -17.69 -18.10 -7.71
N GLY A 127 -18.29 -18.14 -8.89
CA GLY A 127 -19.63 -18.62 -9.10
C GLY A 127 -20.68 -17.89 -8.26
N LEU A 128 -21.88 -18.46 -8.19
CA LEU A 128 -22.95 -17.90 -7.36
C LEU A 128 -22.61 -17.97 -5.86
N GLU A 129 -22.02 -19.08 -5.41
CA GLU A 129 -21.67 -19.29 -4.01
C GLU A 129 -20.63 -18.28 -3.54
N GLY A 130 -19.57 -18.07 -4.32
CA GLY A 130 -18.53 -17.09 -4.00
C GLY A 130 -19.07 -15.66 -3.96
N GLN A 131 -19.93 -15.27 -4.90
CA GLN A 131 -20.54 -13.95 -4.91
C GLN A 131 -21.47 -13.74 -3.69
N LEU A 132 -22.17 -14.78 -3.24
CA LEU A 132 -22.93 -14.73 -2.00
C LEU A 132 -22.04 -14.62 -0.75
N LYS A 133 -20.84 -15.24 -0.75
CA LYS A 133 -19.86 -15.03 0.31
C LYS A 133 -19.38 -13.58 0.33
N LEU A 134 -19.07 -12.98 -0.81
CA LEU A 134 -18.70 -11.56 -0.90
C LEU A 134 -19.83 -10.66 -0.37
N LYS A 135 -21.07 -10.90 -0.80
CA LYS A 135 -22.25 -10.12 -0.34
C LYS A 135 -22.46 -10.21 1.17
N LYS A 136 -22.16 -11.33 1.80
CA LYS A 136 -22.34 -11.55 3.25
C LYS A 136 -21.16 -11.06 4.07
N SER A 137 -20.01 -10.82 3.46
CA SER A 137 -18.78 -10.46 4.16
C SER A 137 -18.74 -8.99 4.54
N SER A 138 -17.95 -8.71 5.57
CA SER A 138 -17.68 -7.38 6.08
C SER A 138 -16.17 -7.13 6.18
N VAL A 139 -15.72 -5.99 5.64
CA VAL A 139 -14.29 -5.57 5.66
C VAL A 139 -14.16 -4.21 6.28
N LEU A 140 -13.15 -4.04 7.13
CA LEU A 140 -12.80 -2.74 7.72
C LEU A 140 -11.50 -2.22 7.08
N LEU A 141 -11.55 -1.02 6.53
CA LEU A 141 -10.39 -0.31 6.01
C LEU A 141 -9.90 0.70 7.05
N ILE A 142 -8.68 0.55 7.50
CA ILE A 142 -8.03 1.51 8.40
C ILE A 142 -7.17 2.46 7.56
N GLY A 143 -7.61 3.73 7.48
CA GLY A 143 -6.99 4.74 6.64
C GLY A 143 -7.56 4.79 5.22
N MET A 144 -8.10 5.95 4.85
CA MET A 144 -8.64 6.25 3.52
C MET A 144 -7.67 7.07 2.67
N GLY A 145 -6.36 6.79 2.86
CA GLY A 145 -5.27 7.38 2.12
C GLY A 145 -5.01 6.71 0.75
N GLY A 146 -3.73 6.63 0.37
CA GLY A 146 -3.31 6.07 -0.92
C GLY A 146 -3.66 4.59 -1.09
N LEU A 147 -3.46 3.76 -0.06
CA LEU A 147 -3.82 2.33 -0.07
C LEU A 147 -5.34 2.14 0.03
N GLY A 148 -6.00 2.86 0.96
CA GLY A 148 -7.45 2.75 1.17
C GLY A 148 -8.29 3.14 -0.04
N SER A 149 -7.84 4.11 -0.84
CA SER A 149 -8.55 4.59 -2.02
C SER A 149 -8.87 3.48 -3.05
N PRO A 150 -7.89 2.76 -3.62
CA PRO A 150 -8.17 1.67 -4.56
C PRO A 150 -8.86 0.49 -3.88
N LEU A 151 -8.54 0.18 -2.61
CA LEU A 151 -9.19 -0.87 -1.84
C LEU A 151 -10.70 -0.68 -1.81
N ALA A 152 -11.16 0.51 -1.39
CA ALA A 152 -12.58 0.81 -1.26
C ALA A 152 -13.32 0.69 -2.59
N LEU A 153 -12.76 1.22 -3.67
CA LEU A 153 -13.37 1.17 -5.01
C LEU A 153 -13.54 -0.27 -5.50
N TYR A 154 -12.47 -1.07 -5.43
CA TYR A 154 -12.49 -2.43 -5.99
C TYR A 154 -13.24 -3.43 -5.12
N LEU A 155 -13.21 -3.31 -3.79
CA LEU A 155 -14.02 -4.15 -2.91
C LEU A 155 -15.52 -3.85 -3.06
N ALA A 156 -15.89 -2.59 -3.24
CA ALA A 156 -17.26 -2.20 -3.56
C ALA A 156 -17.70 -2.74 -4.93
N ALA A 157 -16.86 -2.60 -5.96
CA ALA A 157 -17.13 -3.14 -7.29
C ALA A 157 -17.25 -4.67 -7.28
N ALA A 158 -16.44 -5.36 -6.46
CA ALA A 158 -16.50 -6.81 -6.27
C ALA A 158 -17.76 -7.29 -5.54
N GLY A 159 -18.48 -6.39 -4.87
CA GLY A 159 -19.71 -6.71 -4.15
C GLY A 159 -19.51 -7.24 -2.74
N VAL A 160 -18.47 -6.78 -2.03
CA VAL A 160 -18.36 -6.94 -0.58
C VAL A 160 -19.54 -6.22 0.07
N GLY A 161 -20.35 -6.95 0.83
CA GLY A 161 -21.66 -6.43 1.26
C GLY A 161 -21.59 -5.31 2.29
N ARG A 162 -20.54 -5.29 3.12
CA ARG A 162 -20.34 -4.26 4.14
C ARG A 162 -18.89 -3.80 4.19
N ILE A 163 -18.66 -2.49 4.06
CA ILE A 163 -17.34 -1.87 4.13
C ILE A 163 -17.35 -0.83 5.26
N GLY A 164 -16.51 -1.03 6.28
CA GLY A 164 -16.23 -0.04 7.30
C GLY A 164 -15.02 0.81 6.89
N LEU A 165 -15.08 2.11 7.16
CA LEU A 165 -14.02 3.07 6.86
C LEU A 165 -13.64 3.80 8.14
N VAL A 166 -12.36 3.82 8.47
CA VAL A 166 -11.79 4.57 9.60
C VAL A 166 -10.81 5.61 9.06
N ASP A 167 -11.09 6.88 9.27
CA ASP A 167 -10.20 8.01 8.97
C ASP A 167 -10.73 9.24 9.71
N PHE A 168 -9.93 10.29 9.89
CA PHE A 168 -10.38 11.53 10.54
C PHE A 168 -9.94 12.79 9.79
N ASP A 169 -9.27 12.61 8.65
CA ASP A 169 -8.71 13.71 7.86
C ASP A 169 -9.73 14.33 6.90
N VAL A 170 -9.33 15.50 6.39
CA VAL A 170 -9.93 16.14 5.22
C VAL A 170 -9.11 15.85 3.97
N VAL A 171 -9.74 16.00 2.81
CA VAL A 171 -9.07 15.86 1.51
C VAL A 171 -8.21 17.09 1.25
N GLU A 172 -6.93 16.89 0.99
CA GLU A 172 -6.00 17.95 0.58
C GLU A 172 -5.62 17.80 -0.91
N ALA A 173 -5.28 18.91 -1.55
CA ALA A 173 -4.83 18.90 -2.94
C ALA A 173 -3.59 17.99 -3.16
N THR A 174 -2.68 17.96 -2.16
CA THR A 174 -1.49 17.12 -2.14
C THR A 174 -1.79 15.62 -2.07
N ASN A 175 -3.02 15.24 -1.71
CA ASN A 175 -3.48 13.85 -1.65
C ASN A 175 -3.83 13.31 -3.04
N LEU A 176 -4.33 14.15 -3.95
CA LEU A 176 -4.97 13.75 -5.20
C LEU A 176 -4.04 12.99 -6.16
N GLN A 177 -2.73 13.18 -6.03
CA GLN A 177 -1.74 12.47 -6.85
C GLN A 177 -1.66 10.95 -6.56
N ARG A 178 -2.30 10.46 -5.46
CA ARG A 178 -2.29 9.04 -5.06
C ARG A 178 -3.58 8.53 -4.43
N GLN A 179 -4.46 9.40 -3.95
CA GLN A 179 -5.73 9.05 -3.31
C GLN A 179 -6.87 9.19 -4.33
N VAL A 180 -6.92 8.25 -5.27
CA VAL A 180 -7.73 8.32 -6.51
C VAL A 180 -9.25 8.21 -6.31
N ILE A 181 -9.71 7.97 -5.09
CA ILE A 181 -11.14 8.00 -4.73
C ILE A 181 -11.69 9.43 -4.63
N TYR A 182 -10.80 10.42 -4.46
CA TYR A 182 -11.14 11.84 -4.32
C TYR A 182 -10.90 12.61 -5.60
N THR A 183 -11.64 13.70 -5.76
CA THR A 183 -11.54 14.63 -6.88
C THR A 183 -11.11 16.03 -6.41
N THR A 184 -10.79 16.92 -7.34
CA THR A 184 -10.47 18.32 -7.01
C THR A 184 -11.62 19.03 -6.28
N ASN A 185 -12.86 18.64 -6.55
CA ASN A 185 -14.05 19.21 -5.89
C ASN A 185 -14.20 18.77 -4.43
N ASP A 186 -13.46 17.75 -4.01
CA ASP A 186 -13.52 17.21 -2.65
C ASP A 186 -12.52 17.87 -1.71
N VAL A 187 -11.62 18.73 -2.21
CA VAL A 187 -10.61 19.41 -1.37
C VAL A 187 -11.30 20.22 -0.28
N GLY A 188 -10.89 19.98 0.98
CA GLY A 188 -11.46 20.58 2.19
C GLY A 188 -12.65 19.81 2.78
N ARG A 189 -13.19 18.78 2.11
CA ARG A 189 -14.26 17.92 2.64
C ARG A 189 -13.67 16.76 3.45
N HIS A 190 -14.45 16.20 4.37
CA HIS A 190 -14.04 15.00 5.12
C HIS A 190 -13.85 13.80 4.20
N LYS A 191 -12.73 13.09 4.35
CA LYS A 191 -12.38 11.94 3.52
C LYS A 191 -13.46 10.86 3.54
N LEU A 192 -14.01 10.54 4.71
CA LEU A 192 -15.02 9.50 4.87
C LEU A 192 -16.32 9.80 4.13
N GLN A 193 -16.74 11.07 4.14
CA GLN A 193 -17.93 11.47 3.40
C GLN A 193 -17.73 11.27 1.90
N CYS A 194 -16.62 11.78 1.36
CA CYS A 194 -16.31 11.66 -0.07
C CYS A 194 -16.13 10.21 -0.49
N ALA A 195 -15.43 9.40 0.33
CA ALA A 195 -15.24 7.98 0.06
C ALA A 195 -16.57 7.20 0.05
N LYS A 196 -17.47 7.47 0.99
CA LYS A 196 -18.80 6.87 1.02
C LYS A 196 -19.63 7.23 -0.21
N GLU A 197 -19.59 8.48 -0.65
CA GLU A 197 -20.27 8.92 -1.87
C GLU A 197 -19.71 8.21 -3.11
N ALA A 198 -18.37 8.08 -3.23
CA ALA A 198 -17.71 7.38 -4.32
C ALA A 198 -18.02 5.87 -4.34
N ILE A 199 -18.02 5.21 -3.19
CA ILE A 199 -18.40 3.79 -3.06
C ILE A 199 -19.86 3.61 -3.52
N ASN A 200 -20.79 4.43 -3.03
CA ASN A 200 -22.19 4.34 -3.39
C ASN A 200 -22.45 4.63 -4.88
N ALA A 201 -21.63 5.49 -5.49
CA ALA A 201 -21.71 5.75 -6.93
C ALA A 201 -21.28 4.54 -7.78
N ILE A 202 -20.33 3.72 -7.26
CA ILE A 202 -19.90 2.47 -7.91
C ILE A 202 -20.91 1.37 -7.64
N ASN A 203 -21.31 1.18 -6.38
CA ASN A 203 -22.19 0.10 -5.97
C ASN A 203 -23.11 0.54 -4.81
N PRO A 204 -24.34 0.96 -5.10
CA PRO A 204 -25.27 1.43 -4.07
C PRO A 204 -25.79 0.33 -3.14
N GLN A 205 -25.52 -0.94 -3.44
CA GLN A 205 -25.94 -2.08 -2.62
C GLN A 205 -24.94 -2.39 -1.48
N VAL A 206 -23.76 -1.76 -1.49
CA VAL A 206 -22.78 -1.93 -0.44
C VAL A 206 -23.14 -1.05 0.76
N LYS A 207 -23.25 -1.66 1.93
CA LYS A 207 -23.41 -0.92 3.18
C LYS A 207 -22.06 -0.31 3.59
N VAL A 208 -22.03 1.03 3.75
CA VAL A 208 -20.81 1.75 4.17
C VAL A 208 -21.02 2.32 5.57
N ASP A 209 -20.24 1.81 6.53
CA ASP A 209 -20.14 2.35 7.88
C ASP A 209 -18.91 3.25 7.98
N THR A 210 -19.04 4.41 8.60
CA THR A 210 -17.95 5.40 8.74
C THR A 210 -17.64 5.67 10.19
N TYR A 211 -16.36 5.65 10.55
CA TYR A 211 -15.84 5.94 11.88
C TYR A 211 -14.88 7.12 11.77
N GLU A 212 -15.41 8.33 11.99
CA GLU A 212 -14.64 9.58 11.94
C GLU A 212 -13.87 9.77 13.24
N THR A 213 -12.83 9.00 13.42
CA THR A 213 -12.02 9.00 14.64
C THR A 213 -10.61 8.50 14.37
N MET A 214 -9.67 8.93 15.21
CA MET A 214 -8.37 8.27 15.31
C MET A 214 -8.56 6.92 16.01
N LEU A 215 -7.92 5.87 15.47
CA LEU A 215 -7.92 4.56 16.11
C LEU A 215 -6.96 4.59 17.31
N THR A 216 -7.48 4.23 18.49
CA THR A 216 -6.74 4.20 19.75
C THR A 216 -6.93 2.87 20.46
N SER A 217 -6.15 2.62 21.52
CA SER A 217 -6.31 1.41 22.35
C SER A 217 -7.68 1.32 23.02
N GLU A 218 -8.37 2.45 23.19
CA GLU A 218 -9.67 2.52 23.84
C GLU A 218 -10.82 2.11 22.90
N ASN A 219 -10.72 2.40 21.59
CA ASN A 219 -11.80 2.19 20.62
C ASN A 219 -11.54 1.06 19.61
N ALA A 220 -10.30 0.59 19.47
CA ALA A 220 -9.94 -0.31 18.38
C ALA A 220 -10.70 -1.64 18.45
N LEU A 221 -10.83 -2.27 19.60
CA LEU A 221 -11.52 -3.56 19.71
C LEU A 221 -13.00 -3.43 19.33
N GLU A 222 -13.69 -2.38 19.82
CA GLU A 222 -15.10 -2.13 19.50
C GLU A 222 -15.31 -1.89 17.98
N ILE A 223 -14.42 -1.11 17.36
CA ILE A 223 -14.52 -0.78 15.93
C ILE A 223 -14.21 -2.00 15.05
N LEU A 224 -13.22 -2.81 15.43
CA LEU A 224 -12.79 -3.98 14.64
C LEU A 224 -13.71 -5.19 14.80
N GLU A 225 -14.32 -5.38 15.97
CA GLU A 225 -15.10 -6.59 16.28
C GLU A 225 -16.21 -6.91 15.26
N PRO A 226 -16.99 -5.95 14.72
CA PRO A 226 -18.10 -6.24 13.80
C PRO A 226 -17.69 -6.66 12.39
N PHE A 227 -16.39 -6.74 12.07
CA PHE A 227 -15.89 -7.01 10.72
C PHE A 227 -15.13 -8.33 10.65
N ASP A 228 -15.24 -9.04 9.52
CA ASP A 228 -14.61 -10.34 9.30
C ASP A 228 -13.11 -10.19 8.99
N ILE A 229 -12.74 -9.16 8.26
CA ILE A 229 -11.39 -8.89 7.78
C ILE A 229 -11.04 -7.43 8.04
N VAL A 230 -9.83 -7.20 8.54
CA VAL A 230 -9.26 -5.86 8.67
C VAL A 230 -8.17 -5.66 7.63
N ILE A 231 -8.17 -4.52 6.96
CA ILE A 231 -7.17 -4.15 5.96
C ILE A 231 -6.44 -2.90 6.45
N ASP A 232 -5.14 -3.06 6.67
CA ASP A 232 -4.26 -1.99 7.13
C ASP A 232 -3.79 -1.15 5.94
N GLY A 233 -4.33 0.06 5.83
CA GLY A 233 -3.93 1.10 4.88
C GLY A 233 -3.16 2.25 5.51
N THR A 234 -2.64 2.06 6.74
CA THR A 234 -1.97 3.10 7.52
C THR A 234 -0.51 3.31 7.11
N ASP A 235 0.02 4.47 7.44
CA ASP A 235 1.39 4.88 7.10
C ASP A 235 2.27 5.17 8.32
N ASN A 236 1.79 4.84 9.53
CA ASN A 236 2.52 5.07 10.79
C ASN A 236 2.63 3.80 11.64
N PHE A 237 3.70 3.69 12.41
CA PHE A 237 3.99 2.51 13.23
C PHE A 237 3.01 2.31 14.39
N PRO A 238 2.64 3.33 15.20
CA PRO A 238 1.69 3.12 16.30
C PRO A 238 0.40 2.46 15.87
N THR A 239 -0.23 2.96 14.80
CA THR A 239 -1.48 2.39 14.30
C THR A 239 -1.28 0.98 13.74
N ARG A 240 -0.14 0.67 13.10
CA ARG A 240 0.16 -0.69 12.61
C ARG A 240 0.25 -1.71 13.73
N TYR A 241 0.97 -1.39 14.80
CA TYR A 241 1.05 -2.29 15.97
C TYR A 241 -0.30 -2.42 16.65
N LEU A 242 -1.05 -1.33 16.80
CA LEU A 242 -2.40 -1.33 17.34
C LEU A 242 -3.35 -2.23 16.53
N VAL A 243 -3.40 -2.07 15.21
CA VAL A 243 -4.23 -2.88 14.32
C VAL A 243 -3.84 -4.35 14.36
N ASN A 244 -2.53 -4.65 14.33
CA ASN A 244 -2.05 -6.02 14.46
C ASN A 244 -2.50 -6.66 15.76
N ASP A 245 -2.28 -5.98 16.88
CA ASP A 245 -2.56 -6.53 18.20
C ASP A 245 -4.06 -6.70 18.41
N ALA A 246 -4.87 -5.74 18.01
CA ALA A 246 -6.33 -5.85 18.03
C ALA A 246 -6.82 -7.02 17.16
N CYS A 247 -6.25 -7.23 15.97
CA CYS A 247 -6.58 -8.38 15.12
C CYS A 247 -6.18 -9.71 15.75
N VAL A 248 -5.03 -9.78 16.43
CA VAL A 248 -4.61 -10.99 17.14
C VAL A 248 -5.58 -11.31 18.28
N LEU A 249 -5.91 -10.33 19.13
CA LEU A 249 -6.83 -10.49 20.27
C LEU A 249 -8.23 -10.92 19.80
N LEU A 250 -8.74 -10.33 18.73
CA LEU A 250 -10.04 -10.67 18.14
C LEU A 250 -9.97 -11.93 17.26
N GLY A 251 -8.77 -12.46 16.99
CA GLY A 251 -8.57 -13.61 16.12
C GLY A 251 -8.98 -13.37 14.67
N LYS A 252 -8.75 -12.17 14.14
CA LYS A 252 -9.08 -11.75 12.79
C LYS A 252 -7.84 -11.69 11.89
N PRO A 253 -7.98 -11.89 10.56
CA PRO A 253 -6.92 -11.62 9.62
C PRO A 253 -6.72 -10.11 9.46
N ASN A 254 -5.45 -9.68 9.43
CA ASN A 254 -5.00 -8.35 9.06
C ASN A 254 -4.31 -8.41 7.69
N VAL A 255 -4.91 -7.80 6.69
CA VAL A 255 -4.33 -7.70 5.34
C VAL A 255 -3.45 -6.47 5.28
N TYR A 256 -2.15 -6.68 5.38
CA TYR A 256 -1.12 -5.67 5.48
C TYR A 256 -0.65 -5.16 4.14
N GLY A 257 -0.45 -3.86 4.03
CA GLY A 257 0.23 -3.18 2.92
C GLY A 257 1.16 -2.08 3.41
N SER A 258 2.27 -1.91 2.72
CA SER A 258 3.21 -0.81 2.98
C SER A 258 3.88 -0.36 1.70
N ILE A 259 4.19 0.93 1.62
CA ILE A 259 4.80 1.55 0.45
C ILE A 259 5.87 2.54 0.89
N PHE A 260 6.94 2.62 0.11
CA PHE A 260 7.97 3.62 0.29
C PHE A 260 8.67 3.90 -1.04
N ARG A 261 8.69 5.15 -1.52
CA ARG A 261 9.28 5.55 -2.81
C ARG A 261 8.79 4.71 -3.98
N PHE A 262 9.56 3.72 -4.42
CA PHE A 262 9.27 2.77 -5.50
C PHE A 262 9.09 1.34 -5.02
N GLU A 263 9.08 1.11 -3.72
CA GLU A 263 8.96 -0.22 -3.14
C GLU A 263 7.64 -0.40 -2.40
N GLY A 264 7.07 -1.57 -2.54
CA GLY A 264 5.83 -1.96 -1.87
C GLY A 264 5.94 -3.33 -1.22
N GLN A 265 5.16 -3.53 -0.17
CA GLN A 265 5.08 -4.78 0.57
C GLN A 265 3.62 -5.14 0.81
N ALA A 266 3.30 -6.43 0.75
CA ALA A 266 1.99 -6.96 1.12
C ALA A 266 2.11 -8.31 1.82
N SER A 267 1.24 -8.57 2.79
CA SER A 267 1.15 -9.85 3.52
C SER A 267 -0.24 -10.02 4.13
N VAL A 268 -0.53 -11.21 4.63
CA VAL A 268 -1.68 -11.47 5.49
C VAL A 268 -1.18 -11.96 6.85
N PHE A 269 -1.32 -11.15 7.88
CA PHE A 269 -1.02 -11.52 9.25
C PHE A 269 -2.26 -12.11 9.91
N TYR A 270 -2.22 -13.40 10.24
CA TYR A 270 -3.35 -14.11 10.80
C TYR A 270 -2.89 -15.12 11.87
N ALA A 271 -2.86 -14.68 13.11
CA ALA A 271 -2.26 -15.42 14.23
C ALA A 271 -2.83 -16.83 14.45
N ARG A 272 -4.10 -17.09 14.03
CA ARG A 272 -4.71 -18.43 14.08
C ARG A 272 -4.15 -19.42 13.06
N LYS A 273 -3.56 -18.92 11.96
CA LYS A 273 -3.09 -19.75 10.82
C LYS A 273 -1.61 -19.54 10.49
N GLY A 274 -0.96 -18.53 11.07
CA GLY A 274 0.41 -18.19 10.75
C GLY A 274 0.98 -17.08 11.63
N PRO A 275 1.97 -16.32 11.16
CA PRO A 275 2.57 -15.22 11.89
C PRO A 275 1.64 -14.01 12.02
N CYS A 276 1.91 -13.18 13.03
CA CYS A 276 1.41 -11.81 13.13
C CYS A 276 2.52 -10.81 12.72
N TYR A 277 2.20 -9.51 12.69
CA TYR A 277 3.17 -8.46 12.34
C TYR A 277 4.37 -8.44 13.30
N ARG A 278 4.15 -8.67 14.61
CA ARG A 278 5.24 -8.73 15.62
C ARG A 278 6.17 -9.93 15.46
N CYS A 279 5.75 -11.00 14.80
CA CYS A 279 6.66 -12.10 14.46
C CYS A 279 7.76 -11.65 13.48
N LEU A 280 7.47 -10.68 12.63
CA LEU A 280 8.43 -10.11 11.68
C LEU A 280 9.14 -8.87 12.24
N TYR A 281 8.39 -8.02 12.94
CA TYR A 281 8.86 -6.76 13.52
C TYR A 281 8.48 -6.72 15.01
N PRO A 282 9.26 -7.34 15.90
CA PRO A 282 8.93 -7.39 17.34
C PRO A 282 8.93 -6.02 17.99
N GLU A 283 9.77 -5.10 17.51
CA GLU A 283 9.92 -3.74 18.01
C GLU A 283 9.87 -2.72 16.86
N PRO A 284 9.33 -1.51 17.10
CA PRO A 284 9.37 -0.46 16.10
C PRO A 284 10.80 0.08 15.91
N PRO A 285 11.12 0.63 14.73
CA PRO A 285 12.37 1.36 14.56
C PRO A 285 12.37 2.60 15.47
N PRO A 286 13.53 3.03 15.96
CA PRO A 286 13.67 4.27 16.70
C PRO A 286 13.08 5.46 15.92
N PRO A 287 12.43 6.43 16.59
CA PRO A 287 11.91 7.62 15.95
C PRO A 287 12.93 8.33 15.05
N GLY A 288 12.50 8.74 13.86
CA GLY A 288 13.34 9.45 12.89
C GLY A 288 14.33 8.58 12.09
N LEU A 289 14.48 7.27 12.42
CA LEU A 289 15.38 6.38 11.67
C LEU A 289 14.78 5.97 10.30
N VAL A 290 13.46 5.80 10.23
CA VAL A 290 12.75 5.49 8.99
C VAL A 290 11.91 6.69 8.59
N PRO A 291 12.20 7.35 7.46
CA PRO A 291 11.44 8.51 7.02
C PRO A 291 10.00 8.10 6.68
N SER A 292 9.06 8.98 6.99
CA SER A 292 7.67 8.85 6.59
C SER A 292 7.49 8.98 5.06
N CYS A 293 6.32 8.60 4.53
CA CYS A 293 5.98 8.83 3.13
C CYS A 293 5.96 10.33 2.78
N ALA A 294 5.68 11.19 3.75
CA ALA A 294 5.70 12.65 3.57
C ALA A 294 7.12 13.21 3.42
N GLU A 295 8.11 12.53 4.01
CA GLU A 295 9.53 12.93 3.93
C GLU A 295 10.26 12.20 2.78
N GLY A 296 10.02 10.91 2.63
CA GLY A 296 10.69 10.08 1.63
C GLY A 296 10.12 10.22 0.22
N GLY A 297 8.89 10.70 0.09
CA GLY A 297 8.11 10.67 -1.14
C GLY A 297 7.55 9.29 -1.47
N VAL A 298 6.56 9.25 -2.36
CA VAL A 298 5.94 8.02 -2.85
C VAL A 298 5.48 8.20 -4.30
N LEU A 299 5.80 7.21 -5.15
CA LEU A 299 5.25 7.16 -6.50
C LEU A 299 3.73 6.94 -6.42
N GLY A 300 2.92 7.88 -6.94
CA GLY A 300 1.47 7.88 -6.78
C GLY A 300 0.74 6.63 -7.30
N ILE A 301 1.33 5.88 -8.23
CA ILE A 301 0.78 4.63 -8.75
C ILE A 301 1.01 3.45 -7.78
N LEU A 302 2.05 3.53 -6.95
CA LEU A 302 2.45 2.43 -6.06
C LEU A 302 1.37 2.02 -5.06
N PRO A 303 0.67 2.96 -4.37
CA PRO A 303 -0.47 2.60 -3.53
C PRO A 303 -1.57 1.88 -4.29
N GLY A 304 -1.81 2.22 -5.56
CA GLY A 304 -2.74 1.52 -6.42
C GLY A 304 -2.35 0.04 -6.58
N THR A 305 -1.09 -0.23 -6.91
CA THR A 305 -0.60 -1.60 -7.08
C THR A 305 -0.72 -2.42 -5.78
N ILE A 306 -0.22 -1.89 -4.66
CA ILE A 306 -0.21 -2.61 -3.38
C ILE A 306 -1.63 -2.73 -2.81
N GLY A 307 -2.45 -1.68 -2.88
CA GLY A 307 -3.84 -1.73 -2.45
C GLY A 307 -4.67 -2.76 -3.22
N LEU A 308 -4.43 -2.93 -4.52
CA LEU A 308 -5.10 -3.98 -5.31
C LEU A 308 -4.62 -5.39 -4.94
N ILE A 309 -3.36 -5.56 -4.56
CA ILE A 309 -2.87 -6.81 -3.99
C ILE A 309 -3.59 -7.09 -2.66
N GLN A 310 -3.72 -6.10 -1.77
CA GLN A 310 -4.48 -6.24 -0.52
C GLN A 310 -5.96 -6.59 -0.79
N ALA A 311 -6.61 -5.94 -1.77
CA ALA A 311 -7.98 -6.27 -2.16
C ALA A 311 -8.11 -7.72 -2.64
N THR A 312 -7.14 -8.19 -3.43
CA THR A 312 -7.07 -9.57 -3.91
C THR A 312 -6.93 -10.56 -2.75
N GLU A 313 -6.07 -10.27 -1.77
CA GLU A 313 -5.92 -11.09 -0.57
C GLU A 313 -7.21 -11.15 0.25
N ALA A 314 -7.90 -10.03 0.45
CA ALA A 314 -9.19 -9.98 1.12
C ALA A 314 -10.25 -10.83 0.40
N VAL A 315 -10.32 -10.73 -0.92
CA VAL A 315 -11.23 -11.56 -1.74
C VAL A 315 -10.89 -13.05 -1.62
N LYS A 316 -9.62 -13.45 -1.67
CA LYS A 316 -9.21 -14.85 -1.48
C LYS A 316 -9.60 -15.37 -0.09
N LEU A 317 -9.44 -14.56 0.95
CA LEU A 317 -9.85 -14.90 2.32
C LEU A 317 -11.37 -15.11 2.42
N ILE A 318 -12.17 -14.24 1.79
CA ILE A 318 -13.64 -14.34 1.77
C ILE A 318 -14.11 -15.59 1.01
N LEU A 319 -13.54 -15.82 -0.15
CA LEU A 319 -13.91 -16.94 -1.01
C LEU A 319 -13.41 -18.28 -0.51
N HIS A 320 -12.41 -18.28 0.40
CA HIS A 320 -11.65 -19.46 0.80
C HIS A 320 -11.01 -20.18 -0.40
N THR A 321 -10.43 -19.41 -1.32
CA THR A 321 -9.83 -19.94 -2.56
C THR A 321 -8.40 -19.43 -2.73
N GLY A 322 -7.61 -20.18 -3.52
CA GLY A 322 -6.20 -19.86 -3.76
C GLY A 322 -5.34 -19.98 -2.48
N GLU A 323 -4.18 -19.36 -2.53
CA GLU A 323 -3.20 -19.34 -1.44
C GLU A 323 -3.02 -17.91 -0.92
N PRO A 324 -3.69 -17.51 0.17
CA PRO A 324 -3.45 -16.20 0.79
C PRO A 324 -1.99 -16.05 1.24
N LEU A 325 -1.50 -14.82 1.30
CA LEU A 325 -0.13 -14.47 1.73
C LEU A 325 0.12 -14.70 3.24
N ILE A 326 -0.52 -15.70 3.85
CA ILE A 326 -0.28 -16.07 5.24
C ILE A 326 1.08 -16.77 5.33
N GLY A 327 1.97 -16.24 6.17
CA GLY A 327 3.34 -16.73 6.31
C GLY A 327 4.26 -16.37 5.14
N ARG A 328 3.84 -15.42 4.29
CA ARG A 328 4.59 -14.92 3.14
C ARG A 328 4.53 -13.41 3.08
N MET A 329 5.65 -12.77 2.76
CA MET A 329 5.74 -11.34 2.49
C MET A 329 6.06 -11.13 1.01
N LEU A 330 5.17 -10.51 0.28
CA LEU A 330 5.40 -10.11 -1.09
C LEU A 330 6.10 -8.75 -1.10
N LEU A 331 7.25 -8.68 -1.74
CA LEU A 331 8.00 -7.45 -2.02
C LEU A 331 7.85 -7.08 -3.48
N TYR A 332 7.55 -5.82 -3.75
CA TYR A 332 7.45 -5.27 -5.10
C TYR A 332 8.43 -4.11 -5.29
N ASN A 333 9.19 -4.13 -6.37
CA ASN A 333 10.04 -3.01 -6.77
C ASN A 333 9.58 -2.48 -8.12
N ALA A 334 8.99 -1.28 -8.11
CA ALA A 334 8.39 -0.66 -9.29
C ALA A 334 9.44 -0.17 -10.31
N LEU A 335 10.69 0.10 -9.91
CA LEU A 335 11.76 0.47 -10.86
C LEU A 335 12.17 -0.69 -11.75
N THR A 336 12.12 -1.91 -11.23
CA THR A 336 12.52 -3.12 -11.95
C THR A 336 11.36 -4.01 -12.32
N MET A 337 10.13 -3.66 -11.89
CA MET A 337 8.90 -4.47 -12.05
C MET A 337 9.04 -5.90 -11.52
N LYS A 338 9.85 -6.07 -10.46
CA LYS A 338 10.10 -7.40 -9.88
C LYS A 338 9.26 -7.61 -8.62
N PHE A 339 8.71 -8.80 -8.53
CA PHE A 339 8.12 -9.34 -7.32
C PHE A 339 9.08 -10.36 -6.71
N ARG A 340 9.23 -10.31 -5.38
CA ARG A 340 9.97 -11.30 -4.60
C ARG A 340 9.10 -11.72 -3.44
N GLU A 341 9.08 -13.00 -3.15
CA GLU A 341 8.38 -13.55 -2.00
C GLU A 341 9.39 -13.97 -0.92
N LEU A 342 9.14 -13.54 0.32
CA LEU A 342 9.89 -13.95 1.50
C LEU A 342 8.99 -14.80 2.41
N LYS A 343 9.55 -15.86 2.98
CA LYS A 343 8.85 -16.67 3.97
C LYS A 343 8.91 -16.00 5.34
N VAL A 344 7.75 -15.82 5.96
CA VAL A 344 7.61 -15.31 7.34
C VAL A 344 7.14 -16.44 8.25
N ARG A 345 7.89 -16.72 9.30
CA ARG A 345 7.54 -17.78 10.26
C ARG A 345 6.86 -17.17 11.48
N LYS A 346 5.98 -17.96 12.11
CA LYS A 346 5.44 -17.63 13.42
C LYS A 346 6.52 -17.85 14.47
N GLU A 347 6.76 -16.83 15.31
CA GLU A 347 7.74 -16.90 16.40
C GLU A 347 7.08 -17.47 17.65
N PRO A 348 7.67 -18.56 18.24
CA PRO A 348 7.14 -19.15 19.47
C PRO A 348 7.11 -18.17 20.64
N ASP A 349 8.12 -17.30 20.75
CA ASP A 349 8.25 -16.29 21.80
C ASP A 349 7.60 -14.94 21.45
N CYS A 350 6.75 -14.89 20.44
CA CYS A 350 6.08 -13.64 20.04
C CYS A 350 5.23 -13.11 21.21
N PRO A 351 5.41 -11.83 21.62
CA PRO A 351 4.79 -11.31 22.84
C PRO A 351 3.25 -11.26 22.80
N ILE A 352 2.61 -11.41 21.62
CA ILE A 352 1.15 -11.36 21.51
C ILE A 352 0.54 -12.64 20.92
N CYS A 353 1.24 -13.34 20.01
CA CYS A 353 0.68 -14.53 19.37
C CYS A 353 1.50 -15.80 19.62
N GLY A 354 2.55 -15.75 20.43
CA GLY A 354 3.39 -16.87 20.81
C GLY A 354 2.71 -17.88 21.73
N GLU A 355 3.50 -18.82 22.30
CA GLU A 355 2.99 -19.86 23.21
C GLU A 355 2.61 -19.28 24.58
N ASP A 356 3.43 -18.32 25.09
CA ASP A 356 3.20 -17.61 26.37
C ASP A 356 3.12 -16.09 26.12
N PRO A 357 1.98 -15.55 25.60
CA PRO A 357 1.87 -14.16 25.26
C PRO A 357 1.89 -13.26 26.51
N THR A 358 2.72 -12.23 26.47
CA THR A 358 2.82 -11.19 27.52
C THR A 358 1.91 -10.00 27.28
N ILE A 359 1.48 -9.79 26.02
CA ILE A 359 0.52 -8.76 25.63
C ILE A 359 -0.86 -9.42 25.51
N THR A 360 -1.71 -9.21 26.53
CA THR A 360 -3.06 -9.78 26.61
C THR A 360 -4.16 -8.73 26.44
N GLU A 361 -3.80 -7.46 26.41
CA GLU A 361 -4.66 -6.31 26.18
C GLU A 361 -3.92 -5.26 25.33
N LEU A 362 -4.64 -4.28 24.77
CA LEU A 362 -4.03 -3.21 24.00
C LEU A 362 -3.22 -2.30 24.91
N ILE A 363 -2.04 -1.89 24.44
CA ILE A 363 -1.07 -1.06 25.17
C ILE A 363 -1.09 0.39 24.68
N ASN A 364 -0.25 1.24 25.26
CA ASN A 364 0.01 2.58 24.71
C ASN A 364 1.01 2.48 23.56
N TYR A 365 0.53 2.55 22.32
CA TYR A 365 1.34 2.38 21.11
C TYR A 365 2.19 3.59 20.76
N GLU A 366 1.80 4.79 21.18
CA GLU A 366 2.62 6.00 21.01
C GLU A 366 3.88 5.87 21.87
N GLN A 367 3.71 5.54 23.15
CA GLN A 367 4.83 5.30 24.06
C GLN A 367 5.69 4.11 23.60
N PHE A 368 5.07 3.02 23.14
CA PHE A 368 5.78 1.85 22.63
C PHE A 368 6.65 2.18 21.41
N CYS A 369 6.18 3.07 20.51
CA CYS A 369 6.93 3.53 19.35
C CYS A 369 7.85 4.72 19.65
N GLY A 370 7.97 5.15 20.90
CA GLY A 370 8.80 6.28 21.29
C GLY A 370 8.25 7.63 20.81
N ILE A 371 6.95 7.70 20.48
CA ILE A 371 6.28 8.94 20.09
C ILE A 371 5.51 9.44 21.29
N GLY A 372 5.82 10.66 21.75
CA GLY A 372 4.98 11.33 22.73
C GLY A 372 5.36 11.20 24.20
N THR A 373 6.60 10.84 24.54
CA THR A 373 7.11 11.23 25.84
C THR A 373 7.38 12.74 25.81
N GLU A 374 6.91 13.49 26.82
CA GLU A 374 7.26 14.92 26.98
C GLU A 374 8.78 15.16 26.89
N GLN A 375 9.59 14.10 27.09
CA GLN A 375 11.04 14.10 26.96
C GLN A 375 11.55 14.09 25.52
N ASP A 376 10.73 13.70 24.54
CA ASP A 376 11.13 13.64 23.11
C ASP A 376 10.69 14.87 22.30
N ARG A 377 9.83 15.71 22.84
CA ARG A 377 9.66 17.07 22.32
C ARG A 377 10.95 17.82 22.59
N ILE A 378 11.58 18.25 21.50
CA ILE A 378 12.72 19.15 21.62
C ILE A 378 12.14 20.49 22.10
N ASP A 379 12.04 20.62 23.43
CA ASP A 379 11.67 21.90 24.05
C ASP A 379 12.86 22.84 23.86
N LEU A 380 12.71 23.71 22.89
CA LEU A 380 13.58 24.85 22.71
C LEU A 380 13.02 26.02 23.54
N GLU A 381 13.89 26.70 24.23
CA GLU A 381 13.51 27.91 24.95
C GLU A 381 12.97 28.97 23.95
N PRO A 382 12.09 29.89 24.39
CA PRO A 382 11.54 30.93 23.51
C PRO A 382 12.60 31.75 22.75
N GLU A 383 13.76 31.96 23.34
CA GLU A 383 14.91 32.65 22.73
C GLU A 383 15.66 31.80 21.68
N GLU A 384 15.41 30.50 21.64
CA GLU A 384 15.96 29.55 20.67
C GLU A 384 15.02 29.34 19.47
N GLN A 385 13.93 30.11 19.42
CA GLN A 385 12.91 30.01 18.39
C GLN A 385 12.65 31.38 17.75
N ILE A 386 12.17 31.37 16.51
CA ILE A 386 11.74 32.55 15.78
C ILE A 386 10.52 32.18 14.91
N SER A 387 9.52 33.06 14.88
CA SER A 387 8.37 32.91 13.95
C SER A 387 8.76 33.37 12.54
N ALA A 388 7.97 32.99 11.54
CA ALA A 388 8.19 33.42 10.17
C ALA A 388 8.10 34.95 10.02
N THR A 389 7.13 35.56 10.65
CA THR A 389 6.97 37.03 10.69
C THR A 389 8.11 37.73 11.43
N GLY A 390 8.60 37.12 12.54
CA GLY A 390 9.76 37.63 13.29
C GLY A 390 11.03 37.60 12.47
N LEU A 391 11.28 36.48 11.77
CA LEU A 391 12.43 36.38 10.85
C LEU A 391 12.35 37.43 9.73
N LYS A 392 11.16 37.63 9.14
CA LYS A 392 10.96 38.65 8.11
C LYS A 392 11.30 40.05 8.63
N SER A 393 10.82 40.41 9.82
CA SER A 393 11.11 41.72 10.45
C SER A 393 12.61 41.93 10.64
N GLU A 394 13.32 40.94 11.20
CA GLU A 394 14.76 41.06 11.40
C GLU A 394 15.55 41.18 10.08
N LEU A 395 15.12 40.48 9.01
CA LEU A 395 15.72 40.60 7.68
C LEU A 395 15.47 41.99 7.07
N ASP A 396 14.27 42.55 7.24
CA ASP A 396 13.89 43.88 6.74
C ASP A 396 14.64 45.00 7.48
N GLU A 397 14.98 44.80 8.75
CA GLU A 397 15.82 45.68 9.55
C GLU A 397 17.31 45.60 9.17
N GLY A 398 17.65 44.70 8.24
CA GLY A 398 19.03 44.54 7.72
C GLY A 398 19.95 43.78 8.69
N ARG A 399 19.42 42.94 9.58
CA ARG A 399 20.26 42.07 10.43
C ARG A 399 20.98 41.03 9.56
N ASP A 400 22.26 40.82 9.89
CA ASP A 400 23.09 39.82 9.20
C ASP A 400 22.83 38.43 9.81
N LEU A 401 21.85 37.73 9.24
CA LEU A 401 21.41 36.38 9.67
C LEU A 401 21.87 35.34 8.67
N PHE A 402 22.45 34.27 9.19
CA PHE A 402 22.79 33.09 8.39
C PHE A 402 21.60 32.12 8.38
N ILE A 403 20.96 31.97 7.22
CA ILE A 403 19.83 31.04 7.05
C ILE A 403 20.34 29.65 6.68
N LEU A 404 20.15 28.68 7.56
CA LEU A 404 20.55 27.29 7.36
C LEU A 404 19.33 26.43 7.01
N ASP A 405 19.34 25.85 5.81
CA ASP A 405 18.32 24.88 5.39
C ASP A 405 18.84 23.46 5.65
N VAL A 406 18.12 22.69 6.48
CA VAL A 406 18.50 21.31 6.84
C VAL A 406 17.66 20.26 6.13
N ARG A 407 16.94 20.64 5.06
CA ARG A 407 16.17 19.74 4.22
C ARG A 407 17.08 18.93 3.27
N GLN A 408 16.44 18.05 2.50
CA GLN A 408 17.14 17.33 1.44
C GLN A 408 17.33 18.19 0.19
N PRO A 409 18.32 17.90 -0.68
CA PRO A 409 18.57 18.67 -1.90
C PRO A 409 17.34 18.80 -2.80
N GLN A 410 16.53 17.75 -2.93
CA GLN A 410 15.32 17.75 -3.74
C GLN A 410 14.25 18.72 -3.19
N GLU A 411 14.15 18.86 -1.86
CA GLU A 411 13.26 19.83 -1.23
C GLU A 411 13.74 21.27 -1.46
N TYR A 412 15.06 21.48 -1.44
CA TYR A 412 15.70 22.78 -1.71
C TYR A 412 15.51 23.24 -3.15
N ASP A 413 15.49 22.28 -4.09
CA ASP A 413 15.26 22.55 -5.52
C ASP A 413 13.81 22.96 -5.82
N ILE A 414 12.83 22.49 -5.01
CA ILE A 414 11.41 22.89 -5.15
C ILE A 414 11.23 24.36 -4.76
N CYS A 415 11.70 24.73 -3.59
CA CYS A 415 11.67 26.09 -3.07
C CYS A 415 12.70 26.28 -1.98
N ARG A 416 13.10 27.53 -1.71
CA ARG A 416 14.08 27.86 -0.67
C ARG A 416 13.88 29.29 -0.17
N LEU A 417 14.30 29.56 1.05
CA LEU A 417 14.37 30.91 1.56
C LEU A 417 15.52 31.66 0.88
N PRO A 418 15.37 32.97 0.63
CA PRO A 418 16.45 33.79 0.05
C PRO A 418 17.74 33.67 0.88
N ASN A 419 18.88 33.53 0.18
CA ASN A 419 20.21 33.43 0.75
C ASN A 419 20.42 32.26 1.74
N SER A 420 19.54 31.26 1.76
CA SER A 420 19.73 30.08 2.59
C SER A 420 20.84 29.18 2.04
N LYS A 421 21.63 28.60 2.97
CA LYS A 421 22.64 27.58 2.66
C LYS A 421 22.08 26.20 3.04
N LEU A 422 22.18 25.28 2.11
CA LEU A 422 21.75 23.89 2.32
C LEU A 422 22.87 23.08 2.99
N ILE A 423 22.60 22.52 4.16
CA ILE A 423 23.35 21.42 4.79
C ILE A 423 22.31 20.44 5.33
N PRO A 424 22.05 19.32 4.64
CA PRO A 424 21.07 18.32 5.10
C PRO A 424 21.35 17.87 6.53
N LEU A 425 20.28 17.63 7.32
CA LEU A 425 20.40 17.26 8.73
C LEU A 425 21.33 16.06 8.95
N ASN A 426 21.27 15.07 8.07
CA ASN A 426 22.12 13.87 8.12
C ASN A 426 23.58 14.10 7.72
N GLU A 427 23.94 15.30 7.25
CA GLU A 427 25.31 15.70 6.91
C GLU A 427 25.86 16.77 7.88
N LEU A 428 25.00 17.28 8.76
CA LEU A 428 25.30 18.45 9.58
C LEU A 428 26.49 18.20 10.53
N ASP A 429 26.62 17.00 11.09
CA ASP A 429 27.69 16.60 11.96
C ASP A 429 29.07 16.65 11.24
N THR A 430 29.10 16.15 10.01
CA THR A 430 30.34 16.08 9.20
C THR A 430 30.71 17.43 8.58
N ARG A 431 29.71 18.30 8.37
CA ARG A 431 29.84 19.60 7.71
C ARG A 431 29.76 20.80 8.65
N ILE A 432 29.72 20.55 9.95
CA ILE A 432 29.66 21.60 10.99
C ILE A 432 30.81 22.62 10.88
N ALA A 433 31.96 22.20 10.36
CA ALA A 433 33.12 23.09 10.14
C ALA A 433 32.86 24.17 9.06
N GLU A 434 31.81 24.05 8.27
CA GLU A 434 31.39 25.09 7.31
C GLU A 434 30.68 26.27 7.99
N LEU A 435 30.28 26.14 9.26
CA LEU A 435 29.59 27.14 10.05
C LEU A 435 30.54 27.85 11.00
N GLU A 436 30.39 29.16 11.14
CA GLU A 436 31.18 29.94 12.08
C GLU A 436 30.41 30.21 13.37
N ARG A 437 31.00 29.95 14.54
CA ARG A 437 30.36 30.12 15.86
C ARG A 437 29.92 31.55 16.18
N LYS A 438 30.46 32.54 15.45
CA LYS A 438 30.08 33.95 15.62
C LYS A 438 28.78 34.33 14.91
N TRP A 439 28.32 33.54 13.95
CA TRP A 439 27.12 33.81 13.16
C TRP A 439 25.86 33.71 14.00
N GLU A 440 24.88 34.52 13.66
CA GLU A 440 23.50 34.39 14.12
C GLU A 440 22.77 33.49 13.11
N ILE A 441 22.50 32.23 13.50
CA ILE A 441 22.02 31.20 12.61
C ILE A 441 20.51 31.02 12.86
N VAL A 442 19.72 31.08 11.80
CA VAL A 442 18.33 30.63 11.81
C VAL A 442 18.24 29.35 10.99
N VAL A 443 17.85 28.26 11.65
CA VAL A 443 17.71 26.95 11.04
C VAL A 443 16.27 26.73 10.63
N HIS A 444 16.07 26.28 9.42
CA HIS A 444 14.72 25.89 8.98
C HIS A 444 14.70 24.52 8.28
N CYS A 445 13.54 23.90 8.32
CA CYS A 445 13.19 22.74 7.51
C CYS A 445 11.79 22.93 6.88
N ARG A 446 11.06 21.86 6.63
CA ARG A 446 9.69 21.97 6.08
C ARG A 446 8.69 22.47 7.14
N LEU A 447 8.63 21.81 8.33
CA LEU A 447 7.64 22.04 9.38
C LEU A 447 8.22 22.58 10.71
N GLY A 448 9.56 22.69 10.83
CA GLY A 448 10.21 23.15 12.06
C GLY A 448 10.80 22.05 12.95
N GLU A 449 10.47 20.77 12.75
CA GLU A 449 10.90 19.65 13.60
C GLU A 449 12.36 19.26 13.37
N ARG A 450 12.77 18.96 12.12
CA ARG A 450 14.18 18.68 11.76
C ARG A 450 15.10 19.83 12.11
N SER A 451 14.62 21.05 11.95
CA SER A 451 15.40 22.25 12.31
C SER A 451 15.50 22.48 13.81
N ALA A 452 14.49 22.04 14.61
CA ALA A 452 14.62 22.00 16.06
C ALA A 452 15.72 21.03 16.51
N GLN A 453 15.81 19.84 15.92
CA GLN A 453 16.89 18.88 16.15
C GLN A 453 18.25 19.48 15.81
N ALA A 454 18.36 20.10 14.65
CA ALA A 454 19.58 20.77 14.22
C ALA A 454 19.98 21.93 15.14
N THR A 455 18.99 22.71 15.62
CA THR A 455 19.22 23.81 16.58
C THR A 455 19.80 23.29 17.88
N LYS A 456 19.20 22.24 18.47
CA LYS A 456 19.72 21.59 19.67
C LYS A 456 21.13 21.07 19.47
N PHE A 457 21.38 20.31 18.39
CA PHE A 457 22.69 19.79 18.05
C PHE A 457 23.76 20.89 17.92
N LEU A 458 23.47 21.97 17.20
CA LEU A 458 24.39 23.09 17.03
C LEU A 458 24.68 23.80 18.36
N ARG A 459 23.70 23.96 19.22
CA ARG A 459 23.92 24.55 20.55
C ARG A 459 24.78 23.69 21.45
N GLU A 460 24.58 22.38 21.45
CA GLU A 460 25.43 21.41 22.14
C GLU A 460 26.87 21.42 21.60
N ALA A 461 27.04 21.68 20.31
CA ALA A 461 28.36 21.88 19.67
C ALA A 461 29.00 23.25 19.92
N GLY A 462 28.32 24.11 20.73
CA GLY A 462 28.86 25.39 21.21
C GLY A 462 28.49 26.61 20.34
N PHE A 463 27.54 26.50 19.42
CA PHE A 463 26.98 27.66 18.72
C PHE A 463 25.91 28.33 19.61
N ARG A 464 26.17 29.55 20.09
CA ARG A 464 25.35 30.23 21.09
C ARG A 464 24.13 30.96 20.51
N LYS A 465 24.21 31.38 19.24
CA LYS A 465 23.19 32.21 18.56
C LYS A 465 22.53 31.41 17.46
N VAL A 466 21.81 30.37 17.85
CA VAL A 466 21.08 29.48 16.93
C VAL A 466 19.60 29.46 17.30
N ARG A 467 18.72 29.70 16.34
CA ARG A 467 17.27 29.69 16.53
C ARG A 467 16.60 28.81 15.46
N ASN A 468 15.56 28.12 15.88
CA ASN A 468 14.68 27.34 15.02
C ASN A 468 13.58 28.22 14.41
N LEU A 469 13.36 28.15 13.11
CA LEU A 469 12.18 28.74 12.47
C LEU A 469 10.97 27.85 12.74
N VAL A 470 10.07 28.33 13.62
CA VAL A 470 8.84 27.64 13.98
C VAL A 470 7.93 27.49 12.75
N GLY A 471 7.41 26.27 12.53
CA GLY A 471 6.60 25.97 11.34
C GLY A 471 7.37 25.89 10.01
N GLY A 472 8.70 26.16 10.04
CA GLY A 472 9.57 26.00 8.89
C GLY A 472 9.21 26.84 7.67
N ILE A 473 9.57 26.34 6.48
CA ILE A 473 9.28 27.05 5.20
C ILE A 473 7.78 27.09 4.89
N LEU A 474 6.97 26.20 5.44
CA LEU A 474 5.51 26.27 5.25
C LEU A 474 4.92 27.47 6.00
N ALA A 475 5.32 27.74 7.24
CA ALA A 475 4.91 28.95 7.95
C ALA A 475 5.37 30.22 7.24
N TRP A 476 6.59 30.21 6.66
CA TRP A 476 7.05 31.31 5.82
C TRP A 476 6.14 31.54 4.61
N SER A 477 5.76 30.44 3.91
CA SER A 477 4.83 30.51 2.79
C SER A 477 3.45 31.05 3.18
N ASP A 478 2.95 30.65 4.36
CA ASP A 478 1.63 31.08 4.85
C ASP A 478 1.58 32.53 5.33
N GLU A 479 2.60 32.95 6.05
CA GLU A 479 2.57 34.19 6.81
C GLU A 479 3.34 35.34 6.17
N VAL A 480 4.32 35.04 5.27
CA VAL A 480 5.27 36.02 4.79
C VAL A 480 5.26 36.12 3.26
N ASP A 481 5.43 35.02 2.56
CA ASP A 481 5.57 35.02 1.10
C ASP A 481 4.78 33.87 0.45
N PRO A 482 3.50 34.09 0.09
CA PRO A 482 2.66 33.08 -0.55
C PRO A 482 3.15 32.62 -1.94
N SER A 483 4.16 33.28 -2.52
CA SER A 483 4.78 32.83 -3.77
C SER A 483 5.72 31.65 -3.59
N VAL A 484 6.16 31.37 -2.36
CA VAL A 484 6.94 30.16 -2.01
C VAL A 484 6.00 28.95 -2.06
N PRO A 485 6.21 28.01 -2.99
CA PRO A 485 5.31 26.87 -3.15
C PRO A 485 5.33 25.95 -1.91
N LYS A 486 4.14 25.48 -1.52
CA LYS A 486 3.96 24.43 -0.52
C LYS A 486 4.05 23.06 -1.20
N TYR A 487 4.71 22.11 -0.55
CA TYR A 487 4.93 20.75 -1.09
C TYR A 487 4.83 19.68 -0.01
#